data_1c9ea4deaff2ea030acea27920dfa6f4
#
_entry.id   1c9ea4deaff2ea030acea27920dfa6f4
#
_cell.length_a   1.000
_cell.length_b   1.000
_cell.length_c   1.000
_cell.angle_alpha   90.00
_cell.angle_beta   90.00
_cell.angle_gamma   90.00
#
_symmetry.space_group_name_H-M   'P 1'
#
loop_
_entity.id
_entity.type
_entity.pdbx_description
1 polymer ?
#
loop_
_entity_poly.entity_id
_entity_poly.type
_entity_poly.pdbx_seq_one_letter_code
_entity_poly.pdbx_strand_id
1 'polypeptide(L)'
;MPECDYCGASFGDEDAYLTHLGDEHSDDLGRIDRRRVEQHQNEDSSIDLEPGPVVLVGIILVAGIFVTYLTVFSDQGQQAGPTHIHGTITMIIDGERVPTAQQQGSAVFHFHGDSLQWHVETADVSLEQAMNAVGVEISEERVVYDGTTYREADQNTTLTYEANGQRIVPGEYVLKDGDEIRISINTDTGS
;
A
#
# COMPACT_ATOMS: atom_id res chain seq x y z
N MET A 1 21.81 19.74 60.98
CA MET A 1 22.89 18.87 60.46
C MET A 1 22.58 17.49 61.06
N PRO A 2 22.14 16.57 60.23
CA PRO A 2 21.90 15.20 60.70
C PRO A 2 23.20 14.48 61.04
N GLU A 3 23.21 13.68 62.09
CA GLU A 3 24.35 12.89 62.55
C GLU A 3 23.96 11.41 62.40
N CYS A 4 24.90 10.59 61.92
CA CYS A 4 24.65 9.18 61.69
C CYS A 4 24.69 8.40 63.02
N ASP A 5 23.60 7.78 63.40
CA ASP A 5 23.49 7.00 64.64
C ASP A 5 24.38 5.74 64.59
N TYR A 6 24.85 5.30 63.40
CA TYR A 6 25.65 4.08 63.26
C TYR A 6 27.16 4.36 63.32
N CYS A 7 27.64 5.54 62.85
CA CYS A 7 29.09 5.85 62.81
C CYS A 7 29.45 7.23 63.36
N GLY A 8 28.49 8.09 63.75
CA GLY A 8 28.71 9.41 64.31
C GLY A 8 29.13 10.46 63.27
N ALA A 9 29.06 10.20 62.00
CA ALA A 9 29.39 11.16 60.93
C ALA A 9 28.26 12.22 60.83
N SER A 10 28.62 13.51 60.62
CA SER A 10 27.70 14.61 60.47
C SER A 10 27.55 15.07 59.02
N PHE A 11 26.34 15.33 58.54
CA PHE A 11 26.05 15.68 57.14
C PHE A 11 25.43 17.05 57.04
N GLY A 12 25.61 17.70 55.86
CA GLY A 12 25.12 19.06 55.61
C GLY A 12 23.59 19.10 55.46
N ASP A 13 23.03 18.08 54.86
CA ASP A 13 21.62 17.94 54.56
C ASP A 13 21.14 16.48 54.71
N GLU A 14 19.85 16.28 54.54
CA GLU A 14 19.20 14.95 54.71
C GLU A 14 19.54 14.03 53.55
N ASP A 15 19.70 14.55 52.32
CA ASP A 15 20.01 13.74 51.14
C ASP A 15 21.38 13.09 51.24
N ALA A 16 22.42 13.87 51.66
CA ALA A 16 23.75 13.34 51.92
C ALA A 16 23.76 12.32 53.04
N TYR A 17 22.93 12.50 54.06
CA TYR A 17 22.76 11.55 55.16
C TYR A 17 22.10 10.25 54.68
N LEU A 18 21.02 10.30 53.91
CA LEU A 18 20.32 9.13 53.42
C LEU A 18 21.15 8.36 52.40
N THR A 19 21.88 9.03 51.54
CA THR A 19 22.86 8.42 50.61
C THR A 19 23.94 7.67 51.38
N HIS A 20 24.55 8.29 52.41
CA HIS A 20 25.55 7.64 53.28
C HIS A 20 24.96 6.41 53.98
N LEU A 21 23.72 6.49 54.51
CA LEU A 21 23.08 5.33 55.17
C LEU A 21 22.91 4.16 54.19
N GLY A 22 22.53 4.43 52.94
CA GLY A 22 22.40 3.42 51.90
C GLY A 22 23.71 2.77 51.49
N ASP A 23 24.77 3.57 51.37
CA ASP A 23 26.08 3.12 50.90
C ASP A 23 26.89 2.38 51.98
N GLU A 24 26.92 2.91 53.22
CA GLU A 24 27.85 2.44 54.24
C GLU A 24 27.18 1.51 55.29
N HIS A 25 25.87 1.58 55.44
CA HIS A 25 25.13 0.88 56.49
C HIS A 25 23.97 0.03 56.02
N SER A 26 23.89 -0.29 54.72
CA SER A 26 22.76 -1.01 54.10
C SER A 26 22.35 -2.28 54.81
N ASP A 27 23.30 -3.01 55.37
CA ASP A 27 23.06 -4.28 56.04
C ASP A 27 22.59 -4.13 57.50
N ASP A 28 22.96 -3.03 58.17
CA ASP A 28 22.70 -2.76 59.56
C ASP A 28 21.48 -1.84 59.82
N LEU A 29 20.83 -1.34 58.75
CA LEU A 29 19.72 -0.39 58.85
C LEU A 29 18.52 -0.95 59.63
N GLY A 30 18.08 -0.17 60.60
CA GLY A 30 16.79 -0.38 61.24
C GLY A 30 15.62 -0.25 60.27
N ARG A 31 14.45 -0.79 60.61
CA ARG A 31 13.26 -0.80 59.72
C ARG A 31 12.86 0.59 59.22
N ILE A 32 13.03 1.63 60.07
CA ILE A 32 12.63 3.01 59.75
C ILE A 32 13.63 3.58 58.74
N ASP A 33 14.91 3.48 58.99
CA ASP A 33 15.97 4.05 58.14
C ASP A 33 16.04 3.33 56.80
N ARG A 34 15.85 2.03 56.76
CA ARG A 34 15.75 1.26 55.52
C ARG A 34 14.62 1.79 54.64
N ARG A 35 13.44 2.05 55.20
CA ARG A 35 12.32 2.60 54.45
C ARG A 35 12.61 4.00 53.94
N ARG A 36 13.33 4.85 54.67
CA ARG A 36 13.70 6.21 54.25
C ARG A 36 14.74 6.16 53.12
N VAL A 37 15.73 5.29 53.21
CA VAL A 37 16.71 5.07 52.13
C VAL A 37 16.05 4.52 50.88
N GLU A 38 15.16 3.54 50.98
CA GLU A 38 14.41 2.98 49.84
C GLU A 38 13.54 4.06 49.17
N GLN A 39 12.90 4.95 49.92
CA GLN A 39 12.13 6.06 49.36
C GLN A 39 13.03 7.06 48.61
N HIS A 40 14.15 7.42 49.23
CA HIS A 40 15.12 8.34 48.60
C HIS A 40 15.72 7.79 47.29
N GLN A 41 16.09 6.51 47.28
CA GLN A 41 16.59 5.83 46.08
C GLN A 41 15.53 5.71 44.96
N ASN A 42 14.26 5.56 45.33
CA ASN A 42 13.16 5.50 44.37
C ASN A 42 12.83 6.90 43.78
N GLU A 43 13.02 7.98 44.55
CA GLU A 43 12.87 9.35 44.05
C GLU A 43 13.99 9.75 43.09
N ASP A 44 15.23 9.34 43.40
CA ASP A 44 16.42 9.58 42.53
C ASP A 44 16.43 8.70 41.29
N SER A 45 15.76 7.55 41.32
CA SER A 45 15.61 6.60 40.18
C SER A 45 14.44 6.94 39.28
N SER A 46 13.54 7.84 39.66
CA SER A 46 12.52 8.35 38.77
C SER A 46 13.19 9.23 37.72
N ILE A 47 13.49 8.64 36.56
CA ILE A 47 13.72 9.42 35.36
C ILE A 47 12.43 10.21 35.16
N ASP A 48 12.46 11.48 35.52
CA ASP A 48 11.36 12.41 35.31
C ASP A 48 11.25 12.64 33.78
N LEU A 49 10.70 11.64 33.11
CA LEU A 49 10.30 11.74 31.71
C LEU A 49 9.11 12.69 31.71
N GLU A 50 9.40 14.01 31.64
CA GLU A 50 8.36 14.96 31.28
C GLU A 50 7.55 14.38 30.11
N PRO A 51 6.25 14.19 30.25
CA PRO A 51 5.45 13.52 29.22
C PRO A 51 5.52 14.23 27.86
N GLY A 52 5.91 15.51 27.84
CA GLY A 52 6.02 16.32 26.65
C GLY A 52 6.99 15.77 25.59
N PRO A 53 8.26 15.49 25.89
CA PRO A 53 9.22 14.96 24.90
C PRO A 53 8.86 13.58 24.40
N VAL A 54 8.36 12.68 25.26
CA VAL A 54 7.98 11.31 24.89
C VAL A 54 6.75 11.31 24.00
N VAL A 55 5.75 12.12 24.31
CA VAL A 55 4.55 12.29 23.48
C VAL A 55 4.93 12.90 22.13
N LEU A 56 5.82 13.89 22.10
CA LEU A 56 6.28 14.52 20.86
C LEU A 56 6.98 13.50 19.95
N VAL A 57 7.93 12.71 20.49
CA VAL A 57 8.63 11.67 19.75
C VAL A 57 7.63 10.62 19.23
N GLY A 58 6.66 10.21 20.06
CA GLY A 58 5.59 9.30 19.65
C GLY A 58 4.77 9.83 18.48
N ILE A 59 4.37 11.09 18.52
CA ILE A 59 3.62 11.74 17.43
C ILE A 59 4.46 11.81 16.15
N ILE A 60 5.75 12.16 16.22
CA ILE A 60 6.65 12.23 15.06
C ILE A 60 6.83 10.84 14.44
N LEU A 61 6.98 9.78 15.24
CA LEU A 61 7.11 8.41 14.74
C LEU A 61 5.81 7.94 14.05
N VAL A 62 4.67 8.17 14.67
CA VAL A 62 3.36 7.83 14.06
C VAL A 62 3.13 8.62 12.78
N ALA A 63 3.40 9.92 12.79
CA ALA A 63 3.29 10.76 11.59
C ALA A 63 4.28 10.31 10.49
N GLY A 64 5.51 9.96 10.85
CA GLY A 64 6.52 9.43 9.90
C GLY A 64 6.09 8.11 9.27
N ILE A 65 5.59 7.17 10.08
CA ILE A 65 5.04 5.89 9.59
C ILE A 65 3.83 6.14 8.70
N PHE A 66 2.93 7.04 9.09
CA PHE A 66 1.74 7.38 8.32
C PHE A 66 2.08 8.05 6.98
N VAL A 67 3.03 8.99 6.96
CA VAL A 67 3.52 9.61 5.72
C VAL A 67 4.19 8.57 4.83
N THR A 68 5.04 7.69 5.39
CA THR A 68 5.67 6.61 4.63
C THR A 68 4.62 5.63 4.08
N TYR A 69 3.61 5.28 4.87
CA TYR A 69 2.48 4.47 4.41
C TYR A 69 1.75 5.16 3.25
N LEU A 70 1.42 6.43 3.38
CA LEU A 70 0.78 7.19 2.29
C LEU A 70 1.68 7.26 1.04
N THR A 71 2.98 7.49 1.15
CA THR A 71 3.87 7.58 -0.02
C THR A 71 4.11 6.22 -0.69
N VAL A 72 4.18 5.13 0.06
CA VAL A 72 4.44 3.79 -0.49
C VAL A 72 3.15 3.13 -1.00
N PHE A 73 2.00 3.37 -0.35
CA PHE A 73 0.74 2.72 -0.69
C PHE A 73 -0.26 3.61 -1.41
N SER A 74 -0.08 4.95 -1.42
CA SER A 74 -0.94 5.87 -2.20
C SER A 74 -0.44 6.11 -3.62
N ASP A 75 0.72 5.57 -4.00
CA ASP A 75 1.25 5.66 -5.38
C ASP A 75 0.51 4.73 -6.36
N GLN A 76 -0.62 4.18 -5.91
CA GLN A 76 -1.56 3.41 -6.75
C GLN A 76 -2.77 4.23 -7.21
N GLY A 77 -2.72 5.53 -7.14
CA GLY A 77 -3.84 6.31 -7.66
C GLY A 77 -3.66 7.80 -7.47
N GLN A 78 -3.31 8.46 -8.53
CA GLN A 78 -3.68 9.79 -8.98
C GLN A 78 -2.49 10.61 -9.44
N GLN A 79 -2.15 10.40 -10.69
CA GLN A 79 -1.73 11.56 -11.48
C GLN A 79 -2.93 11.99 -12.33
N ALA A 80 -3.77 12.87 -11.77
CA ALA A 80 -4.76 13.61 -12.54
C ALA A 80 -4.06 14.76 -13.27
N GLY A 81 -3.31 14.40 -14.32
CA GLY A 81 -3.00 15.26 -15.44
C GLY A 81 -3.86 14.82 -16.63
N PRO A 82 -3.98 15.55 -17.73
CA PRO A 82 -4.56 15.01 -18.95
C PRO A 82 -3.72 13.77 -19.31
N THR A 83 -4.21 12.62 -18.97
CA THR A 83 -3.54 11.34 -19.19
C THR A 83 -3.75 10.98 -20.64
N HIS A 84 -2.81 11.40 -21.44
CA HIS A 84 -2.69 10.95 -22.81
C HIS A 84 -1.83 9.69 -22.77
N ILE A 85 -2.47 8.53 -22.64
CA ILE A 85 -1.80 7.23 -22.60
C ILE A 85 -2.04 6.47 -23.89
N HIS A 86 -1.08 5.64 -24.27
CA HIS A 86 -1.06 4.88 -25.50
C HIS A 86 -0.66 3.44 -25.21
N GLY A 87 -1.04 2.56 -26.09
CA GLY A 87 -0.58 1.19 -26.07
C GLY A 87 -0.95 0.47 -27.36
N THR A 88 -0.78 -0.83 -27.36
CA THR A 88 -1.18 -1.68 -28.46
C THR A 88 -2.20 -2.72 -28.01
N ILE A 89 -3.10 -3.11 -28.92
CA ILE A 89 -4.04 -4.17 -28.66
C ILE A 89 -4.11 -5.11 -29.86
N THR A 90 -4.07 -6.40 -29.58
CA THR A 90 -4.19 -7.47 -30.57
C THR A 90 -5.31 -8.41 -30.17
N MET A 91 -6.23 -8.66 -31.09
CA MET A 91 -7.29 -9.63 -30.91
C MET A 91 -7.07 -10.83 -31.85
N ILE A 92 -7.20 -12.03 -31.32
CA ILE A 92 -6.95 -13.29 -32.02
C ILE A 92 -8.15 -14.20 -31.80
N ILE A 93 -8.71 -14.70 -32.89
CA ILE A 93 -9.80 -15.71 -32.86
C ILE A 93 -9.29 -16.94 -33.61
N ASP A 94 -9.26 -18.09 -32.94
CA ASP A 94 -8.79 -19.38 -33.48
C ASP A 94 -7.44 -19.30 -34.16
N GLY A 95 -6.51 -18.51 -33.59
CA GLY A 95 -5.16 -18.30 -34.12
C GLY A 95 -5.04 -17.23 -35.20
N GLU A 96 -6.13 -16.68 -35.69
CA GLU A 96 -6.15 -15.62 -36.68
C GLU A 96 -6.29 -14.23 -36.01
N ARG A 97 -5.45 -13.30 -36.43
CA ARG A 97 -5.55 -11.90 -35.96
C ARG A 97 -6.70 -11.20 -36.66
N VAL A 98 -7.61 -10.65 -35.87
CA VAL A 98 -8.77 -9.89 -36.38
C VAL A 98 -8.66 -8.41 -36.05
N PRO A 99 -9.31 -7.49 -36.80
CA PRO A 99 -9.38 -6.08 -36.46
C PRO A 99 -9.95 -5.87 -35.05
N THR A 100 -9.30 -5.08 -34.23
CA THR A 100 -9.72 -4.80 -32.85
C THR A 100 -10.82 -3.76 -32.75
N ALA A 101 -10.96 -2.91 -33.76
CA ALA A 101 -11.96 -1.86 -33.81
C ALA A 101 -13.01 -2.13 -34.88
N GLN A 102 -14.27 -2.11 -34.52
CA GLN A 102 -15.41 -2.10 -35.44
C GLN A 102 -15.93 -0.68 -35.68
N GLN A 103 -15.58 0.25 -34.80
CA GLN A 103 -15.93 1.65 -34.84
C GLN A 103 -14.69 2.50 -34.57
N GLN A 104 -14.71 3.79 -34.98
CA GLN A 104 -13.60 4.71 -34.72
C GLN A 104 -13.30 5.00 -33.26
N GLY A 105 -14.18 4.59 -32.35
CA GLY A 105 -14.07 4.84 -30.94
C GLY A 105 -14.78 6.12 -30.48
N SER A 106 -14.43 6.57 -29.30
CA SER A 106 -14.99 7.76 -28.64
C SER A 106 -13.89 8.78 -28.35
N ALA A 107 -14.26 9.96 -27.83
CA ALA A 107 -13.28 10.94 -27.33
C ALA A 107 -12.45 10.40 -26.14
N VAL A 108 -12.92 9.34 -25.47
CA VAL A 108 -12.25 8.74 -24.32
C VAL A 108 -11.25 7.69 -24.74
N PHE A 109 -11.62 6.84 -25.72
CA PHE A 109 -10.77 5.76 -26.25
C PHE A 109 -10.98 5.63 -27.75
N HIS A 110 -9.90 5.63 -28.52
CA HIS A 110 -9.94 5.52 -29.99
C HIS A 110 -8.64 4.93 -30.55
N PHE A 111 -8.73 4.45 -31.81
CA PHE A 111 -7.59 4.03 -32.60
C PHE A 111 -7.24 5.11 -33.65
N HIS A 112 -5.96 5.22 -34.00
CA HIS A 112 -5.50 6.07 -35.11
C HIS A 112 -5.39 5.25 -36.38
N GLY A 113 -6.36 5.45 -37.28
CA GLY A 113 -6.39 4.75 -38.56
C GLY A 113 -6.47 3.24 -38.43
N ASP A 114 -5.74 2.49 -39.28
CA ASP A 114 -5.69 1.03 -39.25
C ASP A 114 -4.62 0.49 -38.29
N SER A 115 -4.14 1.31 -37.37
CA SER A 115 -3.10 0.92 -36.43
C SER A 115 -3.68 0.10 -35.28
N LEU A 116 -2.85 -0.78 -34.72
CA LEU A 116 -3.18 -1.50 -33.47
C LEU A 116 -2.98 -0.60 -32.22
N GLN A 117 -2.54 0.65 -32.46
CA GLN A 117 -2.25 1.60 -31.39
C GLN A 117 -3.53 2.30 -30.95
N TRP A 118 -3.79 2.22 -29.66
CA TRP A 118 -4.91 2.89 -29.03
C TRP A 118 -4.45 4.11 -28.23
N HIS A 119 -5.38 5.04 -28.01
CA HIS A 119 -5.21 6.24 -27.22
C HIS A 119 -6.34 6.38 -26.20
N VAL A 120 -6.00 6.83 -25.00
CA VAL A 120 -6.93 7.20 -23.94
C VAL A 120 -6.63 8.62 -23.48
N GLU A 121 -7.66 9.45 -23.38
CA GLU A 121 -7.54 10.87 -22.98
C GLU A 121 -8.07 11.14 -21.58
N THR A 122 -8.53 10.11 -20.87
CA THR A 122 -9.02 10.23 -19.48
C THR A 122 -8.38 9.19 -18.58
N ALA A 123 -8.36 9.46 -17.28
CA ALA A 123 -7.92 8.48 -16.28
C ALA A 123 -8.97 7.36 -16.09
N ASP A 124 -8.50 6.21 -15.58
CA ASP A 124 -9.32 5.12 -15.06
C ASP A 124 -10.25 4.42 -16.08
N VAL A 125 -9.83 4.32 -17.34
CA VAL A 125 -10.54 3.55 -18.37
C VAL A 125 -10.17 2.07 -18.26
N SER A 126 -11.15 1.20 -17.98
CA SER A 126 -10.92 -0.24 -17.99
C SER A 126 -10.84 -0.80 -19.41
N LEU A 127 -10.21 -1.97 -19.59
CA LEU A 127 -10.15 -2.64 -20.89
C LEU A 127 -11.56 -2.93 -21.44
N GLU A 128 -12.50 -3.33 -20.58
CA GLU A 128 -13.90 -3.55 -20.96
C GLU A 128 -14.54 -2.28 -21.53
N GLN A 129 -14.39 -1.14 -20.84
CA GLN A 129 -14.92 0.15 -21.30
C GLN A 129 -14.29 0.60 -22.62
N ALA A 130 -12.98 0.42 -22.76
CA ALA A 130 -12.23 0.73 -23.97
C ALA A 130 -12.74 -0.06 -25.17
N MET A 131 -12.88 -1.38 -25.04
CA MET A 131 -13.34 -2.24 -26.11
C MET A 131 -14.80 -1.98 -26.50
N ASN A 132 -15.66 -1.72 -25.51
CA ASN A 132 -17.05 -1.30 -25.78
C ASN A 132 -17.12 0.01 -26.57
N ALA A 133 -16.22 0.95 -26.35
CA ALA A 133 -16.17 2.23 -27.09
C ALA A 133 -15.87 2.04 -28.58
N VAL A 134 -15.19 0.94 -28.97
CA VAL A 134 -14.86 0.61 -30.37
C VAL A 134 -15.73 -0.49 -30.96
N GLY A 135 -16.85 -0.83 -30.27
CA GLY A 135 -17.87 -1.74 -30.80
C GLY A 135 -17.58 -3.23 -30.56
N VAL A 136 -16.63 -3.57 -29.68
CA VAL A 136 -16.35 -4.93 -29.26
C VAL A 136 -16.77 -5.09 -27.80
N GLU A 137 -17.89 -5.75 -27.55
CA GLU A 137 -18.34 -6.00 -26.17
C GLU A 137 -17.50 -7.12 -25.57
N ILE A 138 -16.81 -6.83 -24.48
CA ILE A 138 -16.09 -7.83 -23.71
C ILE A 138 -16.49 -7.81 -22.24
N SER A 139 -16.42 -8.97 -21.63
CA SER A 139 -16.47 -9.17 -20.19
C SER A 139 -15.58 -10.38 -19.83
N GLU A 140 -15.43 -10.70 -18.56
CA GLU A 140 -14.66 -11.86 -18.13
C GLU A 140 -15.13 -13.17 -18.83
N GLU A 141 -16.45 -13.33 -19.02
CA GLU A 141 -17.08 -14.56 -19.49
C GLU A 141 -17.58 -14.50 -20.94
N ARG A 142 -17.50 -13.33 -21.60
CA ARG A 142 -18.15 -13.13 -22.91
C ARG A 142 -17.41 -12.12 -23.77
N VAL A 143 -17.32 -12.44 -25.06
CA VAL A 143 -16.94 -11.51 -26.14
C VAL A 143 -18.02 -11.49 -27.19
N VAL A 144 -18.43 -10.30 -27.64
CA VAL A 144 -19.27 -10.12 -28.84
C VAL A 144 -18.44 -9.39 -29.89
N TYR A 145 -18.16 -10.06 -30.98
CA TYR A 145 -17.37 -9.55 -32.07
C TYR A 145 -18.03 -9.85 -33.42
N ASP A 146 -18.21 -8.86 -34.24
CA ASP A 146 -18.82 -8.95 -35.58
C ASP A 146 -20.16 -9.73 -35.58
N GLY A 147 -21.00 -9.47 -34.59
CA GLY A 147 -22.30 -10.11 -34.41
C GLY A 147 -22.23 -11.56 -33.85
N THR A 148 -21.06 -12.10 -33.66
CA THR A 148 -20.84 -13.42 -33.06
C THR A 148 -20.58 -13.28 -31.58
N THR A 149 -21.24 -14.13 -30.77
CA THR A 149 -21.05 -14.16 -29.32
C THR A 149 -20.24 -15.40 -28.93
N TYR A 150 -19.14 -15.20 -28.25
CA TYR A 150 -18.29 -16.22 -27.66
C TYR A 150 -18.46 -16.20 -26.13
N ARG A 151 -18.71 -17.34 -25.51
CA ARG A 151 -18.87 -17.45 -24.05
C ARG A 151 -17.94 -18.52 -23.49
N GLU A 152 -17.34 -18.21 -22.36
CA GLU A 152 -16.54 -19.22 -21.63
C GLU A 152 -17.36 -20.47 -21.25
N ALA A 153 -18.67 -20.32 -21.07
CA ALA A 153 -19.57 -21.43 -20.80
C ALA A 153 -19.90 -22.33 -22.02
N ASP A 154 -19.55 -21.87 -23.24
CA ASP A 154 -19.77 -22.68 -24.45
C ASP A 154 -18.72 -23.80 -24.52
N GLN A 155 -19.12 -24.98 -24.94
CA GLN A 155 -18.19 -26.12 -25.05
C GLN A 155 -17.01 -25.74 -25.96
N ASN A 156 -15.80 -26.02 -25.46
CA ASN A 156 -14.53 -25.80 -26.18
C ASN A 156 -14.22 -24.30 -26.46
N THR A 157 -14.85 -23.35 -25.78
CA THR A 157 -14.52 -21.93 -25.88
C THR A 157 -13.66 -21.51 -24.71
N THR A 158 -12.53 -20.86 -24.97
CA THR A 158 -11.65 -20.27 -23.96
C THR A 158 -11.39 -18.81 -24.30
N LEU A 159 -11.67 -17.92 -23.35
CA LEU A 159 -11.38 -16.51 -23.43
C LEU A 159 -10.14 -16.18 -22.59
N THR A 160 -9.18 -15.49 -23.17
CA THR A 160 -7.96 -15.09 -22.46
C THR A 160 -7.67 -13.61 -22.70
N TYR A 161 -7.51 -12.88 -21.62
CA TYR A 161 -7.13 -11.47 -21.62
C TYR A 161 -5.77 -11.31 -20.95
N GLU A 162 -4.85 -10.66 -21.64
CA GLU A 162 -3.49 -10.43 -21.14
C GLU A 162 -3.09 -8.98 -21.33
N ALA A 163 -2.39 -8.44 -20.35
CA ALA A 163 -1.68 -7.16 -20.43
C ALA A 163 -0.20 -7.44 -20.13
N ASN A 164 0.68 -7.09 -21.05
CA ASN A 164 2.14 -7.29 -20.91
C ASN A 164 2.50 -8.76 -20.59
N GLY A 165 1.74 -9.69 -21.18
CA GLY A 165 1.92 -11.15 -20.96
C GLY A 165 1.38 -11.69 -19.63
N GLN A 166 0.67 -10.89 -18.84
CA GLN A 166 0.03 -11.31 -17.60
C GLN A 166 -1.49 -11.38 -17.78
N ARG A 167 -2.13 -12.43 -17.27
CA ARG A 167 -3.58 -12.54 -17.26
C ARG A 167 -4.24 -11.44 -16.45
N ILE A 168 -5.32 -10.89 -17.00
CA ILE A 168 -6.11 -9.82 -16.39
C ILE A 168 -7.61 -10.11 -16.48
N VAL A 169 -8.41 -9.41 -15.66
CA VAL A 169 -9.87 -9.34 -15.74
C VAL A 169 -10.24 -8.02 -16.44
N PRO A 170 -10.90 -8.06 -17.60
CA PRO A 170 -11.08 -6.85 -18.43
C PRO A 170 -11.87 -5.72 -17.77
N GLY A 171 -12.84 -6.04 -16.90
CA GLY A 171 -13.62 -5.04 -16.16
C GLY A 171 -12.86 -4.38 -15.01
N GLU A 172 -11.84 -5.07 -14.48
CA GLU A 172 -11.04 -4.59 -13.33
C GLU A 172 -9.71 -3.96 -13.77
N TYR A 173 -9.24 -4.29 -14.96
CA TYR A 173 -7.94 -3.83 -15.45
C TYR A 173 -8.05 -2.44 -16.06
N VAL A 174 -7.47 -1.45 -15.40
CA VAL A 174 -7.32 -0.08 -15.90
C VAL A 174 -6.09 0.01 -16.81
N LEU A 175 -6.30 0.53 -18.03
CA LEU A 175 -5.26 0.69 -19.03
C LEU A 175 -4.15 1.65 -18.57
N LYS A 176 -2.90 1.30 -18.90
CA LYS A 176 -1.70 2.06 -18.54
C LYS A 176 -0.90 2.43 -19.80
N ASP A 177 -0.12 3.48 -19.68
CA ASP A 177 0.77 3.88 -20.78
C ASP A 177 1.78 2.78 -21.12
N GLY A 178 1.91 2.49 -22.41
CA GLY A 178 2.78 1.44 -22.92
C GLY A 178 2.22 0.02 -22.87
N ASP A 179 0.95 -0.19 -22.47
CA ASP A 179 0.37 -1.53 -22.39
C ASP A 179 0.30 -2.25 -23.75
N GLU A 180 0.74 -3.50 -23.75
CA GLU A 180 0.54 -4.47 -24.82
C GLU A 180 -0.60 -5.42 -24.42
N ILE A 181 -1.80 -5.16 -24.94
CA ILE A 181 -2.99 -5.97 -24.66
C ILE A 181 -3.15 -7.06 -25.69
N ARG A 182 -3.47 -8.28 -25.23
CA ARG A 182 -3.84 -9.41 -26.06
C ARG A 182 -5.17 -9.98 -25.60
N ILE A 183 -6.11 -10.09 -26.54
CA ILE A 183 -7.39 -10.78 -26.37
C ILE A 183 -7.38 -12.02 -27.26
N SER A 184 -7.51 -13.19 -26.68
CA SER A 184 -7.49 -14.45 -27.43
C SER A 184 -8.79 -15.22 -27.17
N ILE A 185 -9.43 -15.64 -28.25
CA ILE A 185 -10.62 -16.47 -28.26
C ILE A 185 -10.24 -17.76 -29.00
N ASN A 186 -10.32 -18.89 -28.33
CA ASN A 186 -10.12 -20.20 -28.94
C ASN A 186 -11.42 -20.97 -28.85
N THR A 187 -11.92 -21.40 -30.00
CA THR A 187 -13.06 -22.30 -30.13
C THR A 187 -12.53 -23.61 -30.70
N ASP A 188 -12.29 -24.64 -29.86
CA ASP A 188 -11.89 -25.94 -30.34
C ASP A 188 -13.09 -26.57 -31.10
N THR A 189 -13.24 -26.19 -32.35
CA THR A 189 -14.04 -27.00 -33.31
C THR A 189 -13.22 -28.24 -33.64
N GLY A 190 -13.41 -29.27 -32.80
CA GLY A 190 -12.72 -30.56 -33.00
C GLY A 190 -12.82 -31.02 -34.45
N SER A 191 -11.67 -31.13 -35.08
CA SER A 191 -11.49 -31.77 -36.37
C SER A 191 -11.52 -33.26 -36.25
#